data_45d77acfebbe755d5d20ee6074bf6fbc
#
_entry.id   45d77acfebbe755d5d20ee6074bf6fbc
#
_cell.length_a   1.000
_cell.length_b   1.000
_cell.length_c   1.000
_cell.angle_alpha   90.00
_cell.angle_beta   90.00
_cell.angle_gamma   90.00
#
_symmetry.space_group_name_H-M   'P 1'
#
loop_
_entity.id
_entity.type
_entity.pdbx_description
1 polymer ?
#
loop_
_entity_poly.entity_id
_entity_poly.type
_entity_poly.pdbx_seq_one_letter_code
_entity_poly.pdbx_strand_id
1 'polypeptide(L)'
;MGGTRFVGKPLVARLQAQGHALTLFTRGRHAVPKDVEHLRGDRTTSEGLSSLRGRSFDVIIDSSGRKLEDSQRVIASTGAPKHRFLYVSSAGIYSASESWPLNEQSAIDPDSRHAGKAQTESWLRQQGIPFTSFRPTYIYGPGNYNPIERWFFDRIVNDRPIPLPSDGSTITQLGHVVDLAEAMSRSLEVEAATNRIYNCSSKLGITFRGLIAAAAKACGKEPNAVEVRSFDPSGLDPKARKAFPLRLSHFFTDITRAERELAWQPSFDLETGLADSYINDYIVKPTAKPDFSGDLALIGV
;
A
#
# COMPACT_ATOMS: atom_id res chain seq x y z
N MET A 1 7.46 0.51 13.53
CA MET A 1 8.53 0.27 12.53
C MET A 1 8.18 1.04 11.25
N GLY A 2 8.95 2.04 10.84
CA GLY A 2 8.60 3.04 9.83
C GLY A 2 7.95 4.28 10.45
N GLY A 3 6.91 4.86 9.83
CA GLY A 3 6.17 6.01 10.37
C GLY A 3 6.51 7.36 9.72
N THR A 4 7.67 7.51 9.09
CA THR A 4 8.12 8.81 8.53
C THR A 4 7.80 8.99 7.04
N ARG A 5 7.22 8.00 6.38
CA ARG A 5 6.90 8.05 4.94
C ARG A 5 5.51 7.48 4.69
N PHE A 6 4.87 7.95 3.62
CA PHE A 6 3.64 7.45 3.00
C PHE A 6 2.61 6.97 4.05
N VAL A 7 2.24 5.67 4.09
CA VAL A 7 1.26 5.11 5.07
C VAL A 7 1.57 5.51 6.51
N GLY A 8 2.84 5.61 6.87
CA GLY A 8 3.25 5.96 8.22
C GLY A 8 2.87 7.38 8.64
N LYS A 9 2.84 8.35 7.69
CA LYS A 9 2.54 9.76 8.03
C LYS A 9 1.11 9.94 8.52
N PRO A 10 0.05 9.60 7.76
CA PRO A 10 -1.33 9.75 8.23
C PRO A 10 -1.61 8.86 9.45
N LEU A 11 -0.99 7.68 9.54
CA LEU A 11 -1.17 6.81 10.71
C LEU A 11 -0.57 7.43 11.97
N VAL A 12 0.65 7.96 11.92
CA VAL A 12 1.29 8.63 13.06
C VAL A 12 0.48 9.84 13.50
N ALA A 13 0.07 10.69 12.55
CA ALA A 13 -0.74 11.89 12.86
C ALA A 13 -2.06 11.51 13.55
N ARG A 14 -2.72 10.44 13.08
CA ARG A 14 -3.98 9.96 13.65
C ARG A 14 -3.79 9.42 15.07
N LEU A 15 -2.77 8.59 15.28
CA LEU A 15 -2.47 8.02 16.60
C LEU A 15 -2.05 9.11 17.61
N GLN A 16 -1.30 10.15 17.19
CA GLN A 16 -1.01 11.30 18.03
C GLN A 16 -2.29 12.06 18.43
N ALA A 17 -3.18 12.30 17.47
CA ALA A 17 -4.46 12.96 17.73
C ALA A 17 -5.36 12.16 18.71
N GLN A 18 -5.20 10.82 18.75
CA GLN A 18 -5.88 9.94 19.71
C GLN A 18 -5.17 9.85 21.08
N GLY A 19 -4.06 10.58 21.27
CA GLY A 19 -3.36 10.64 22.57
C GLY A 19 -2.39 9.48 22.82
N HIS A 20 -2.05 8.68 21.80
CA HIS A 20 -1.08 7.60 21.98
C HIS A 20 0.35 8.13 22.13
N ALA A 21 1.11 7.56 23.07
CA ALA A 21 2.55 7.77 23.17
C ALA A 21 3.26 6.97 22.07
N LEU A 22 3.98 7.66 21.17
CA LEU A 22 4.56 7.05 20.00
C LEU A 22 6.08 6.99 20.06
N THR A 23 6.63 5.82 19.72
CA THR A 23 8.05 5.62 19.46
C THR A 23 8.22 5.21 18.00
N LEU A 24 8.93 6.01 17.20
CA LEU A 24 9.27 5.65 15.82
C LEU A 24 10.66 5.04 15.75
N PHE A 25 10.77 3.85 15.19
CA PHE A 25 12.05 3.23 14.85
C PHE A 25 12.30 3.32 13.35
N THR A 26 13.34 4.07 12.96
CA THR A 26 13.70 4.30 11.55
C THR A 26 15.21 4.46 11.38
N ARG A 27 15.67 4.45 10.13
CA ARG A 27 17.08 4.74 9.79
C ARG A 27 17.47 6.22 9.92
N GLY A 28 16.52 7.11 10.29
CA GLY A 28 16.79 8.53 10.48
C GLY A 28 16.93 9.35 9.19
N ARG A 29 16.44 8.87 8.06
CA ARG A 29 16.58 9.56 6.75
C ARG A 29 15.52 10.63 6.49
N HIS A 30 14.48 10.69 7.30
CA HIS A 30 13.35 11.63 7.17
C HIS A 30 13.04 12.25 8.52
N ALA A 31 12.53 13.48 8.50
CA ALA A 31 12.08 14.17 9.70
C ALA A 31 11.01 13.36 10.45
N VAL A 32 11.05 13.43 11.76
CA VAL A 32 10.09 12.83 12.68
C VAL A 32 9.16 13.93 13.18
N PRO A 33 7.86 13.67 13.34
CA PRO A 33 6.94 14.62 13.93
C PRO A 33 7.38 15.05 15.34
N LYS A 34 6.96 16.25 15.77
CA LYS A 34 7.16 16.71 17.15
C LYS A 34 6.47 15.76 18.13
N ASP A 35 6.96 15.71 19.34
CA ASP A 35 6.38 14.94 20.45
C ASP A 35 6.31 13.42 20.21
N VAL A 36 7.19 12.91 19.34
CA VAL A 36 7.37 11.48 19.08
C VAL A 36 8.78 11.09 19.42
N GLU A 37 8.93 10.06 20.23
CA GLU A 37 10.25 9.47 20.51
C GLU A 37 10.81 8.85 19.23
N HIS A 38 12.08 9.14 18.93
CA HIS A 38 12.75 8.60 17.75
C HIS A 38 13.94 7.74 18.13
N LEU A 39 13.84 6.47 17.81
CA LEU A 39 14.94 5.50 17.89
C LEU A 39 15.50 5.27 16.49
N ARG A 40 16.82 5.40 16.35
CA ARG A 40 17.49 5.18 15.07
C ARG A 40 18.13 3.80 15.03
N GLY A 41 17.97 3.12 13.89
CA GLY A 41 18.60 1.83 13.66
C GLY A 41 18.16 1.17 12.36
N ASP A 42 18.78 0.05 12.05
CA ASP A 42 18.46 -0.77 10.89
C ASP A 42 17.83 -2.09 11.35
N ARG A 43 16.60 -2.35 10.94
CA ARG A 43 15.87 -3.58 11.28
C ARG A 43 16.45 -4.86 10.68
N THR A 44 17.34 -4.71 9.70
CA THR A 44 17.90 -5.86 8.98
C THR A 44 19.01 -6.56 9.72
N THR A 45 19.52 -5.97 10.80
CA THR A 45 20.57 -6.55 11.66
C THR A 45 20.16 -6.50 13.14
N SER A 46 20.69 -7.45 13.93
CA SER A 46 20.44 -7.49 15.37
C SER A 46 21.09 -6.31 16.12
N GLU A 47 22.22 -5.85 15.65
CA GLU A 47 22.94 -4.68 16.18
C GLU A 47 22.14 -3.40 15.89
N GLY A 48 21.57 -3.30 14.68
CA GLY A 48 20.73 -2.18 14.29
C GLY A 48 19.46 -2.04 15.13
N LEU A 49 19.03 -3.10 15.80
CA LEU A 49 17.87 -3.11 16.72
C LEU A 49 18.25 -2.87 18.19
N SER A 50 19.52 -2.58 18.49
CA SER A 50 20.01 -2.44 19.87
C SER A 50 19.23 -1.43 20.71
N SER A 51 18.78 -0.32 20.12
CA SER A 51 17.97 0.70 20.80
C SER A 51 16.57 0.24 21.21
N LEU A 52 16.13 -0.91 20.72
CA LEU A 52 14.84 -1.54 21.07
C LEU A 52 14.99 -2.58 22.19
N ARG A 53 16.19 -3.04 22.49
CA ARG A 53 16.40 -4.11 23.48
C ARG A 53 15.91 -3.70 24.87
N GLY A 54 15.16 -4.59 25.52
CA GLY A 54 14.61 -4.36 26.85
C GLY A 54 13.44 -3.37 26.90
N ARG A 55 13.00 -2.85 25.77
CA ARG A 55 11.80 -2.01 25.70
C ARG A 55 10.56 -2.88 25.50
N SER A 56 9.48 -2.49 26.12
CA SER A 56 8.18 -3.13 26.01
C SER A 56 7.17 -2.14 25.43
N PHE A 57 6.30 -2.63 24.55
CA PHE A 57 5.29 -1.84 23.88
C PHE A 57 3.92 -2.50 24.03
N ASP A 58 2.88 -1.68 24.19
CA ASP A 58 1.51 -2.18 24.20
C ASP A 58 1.13 -2.64 22.78
N VAL A 59 1.51 -1.86 21.78
CA VAL A 59 1.28 -2.15 20.36
C VAL A 59 2.59 -1.99 19.57
N ILE A 60 2.87 -2.94 18.70
CA ILE A 60 3.95 -2.83 17.70
C ILE A 60 3.31 -2.74 16.33
N ILE A 61 3.60 -1.66 15.60
CA ILE A 61 3.12 -1.45 14.23
C ILE A 61 4.26 -1.68 13.25
N ASP A 62 4.14 -2.68 12.39
CA ASP A 62 5.11 -2.97 11.35
C ASP A 62 4.55 -2.67 9.95
N SER A 63 4.83 -1.46 9.46
CA SER A 63 4.47 -1.03 8.09
C SER A 63 5.59 -1.26 7.07
N SER A 64 6.72 -1.83 7.46
CA SER A 64 7.91 -1.92 6.62
C SER A 64 8.52 -3.31 6.48
N GLY A 65 8.05 -4.31 7.20
CA GLY A 65 8.49 -5.71 7.10
C GLY A 65 8.10 -6.32 5.76
N ARG A 66 9.06 -6.95 5.10
CA ARG A 66 8.84 -7.63 3.81
C ARG A 66 9.09 -9.13 3.89
N LYS A 67 10.00 -9.54 4.75
CA LYS A 67 10.38 -10.93 4.99
C LYS A 67 9.97 -11.32 6.42
N LEU A 68 9.78 -12.60 6.66
CA LEU A 68 9.48 -13.14 7.99
C LEU A 68 10.53 -12.71 9.03
N GLU A 69 11.81 -12.83 8.68
CA GLU A 69 12.92 -12.51 9.58
C GLU A 69 12.92 -11.04 10.03
N ASP A 70 12.33 -10.14 9.24
CA ASP A 70 12.20 -8.74 9.62
C ASP A 70 11.36 -8.57 10.89
N SER A 71 10.22 -9.25 10.97
CA SER A 71 9.32 -9.19 12.12
C SER A 71 9.82 -10.06 13.27
N GLN A 72 10.43 -11.21 12.98
CA GLN A 72 11.07 -12.06 14.00
C GLN A 72 12.15 -11.30 14.77
N ARG A 73 13.04 -10.58 14.08
CA ARG A 73 14.08 -9.77 14.74
C ARG A 73 13.51 -8.68 15.63
N VAL A 74 12.42 -8.02 15.21
CA VAL A 74 11.74 -7.03 16.04
C VAL A 74 11.24 -7.67 17.33
N ILE A 75 10.47 -8.74 17.23
CA ILE A 75 9.93 -9.46 18.39
C ILE A 75 11.05 -10.00 19.29
N ALA A 76 12.14 -10.52 18.73
CA ALA A 76 13.30 -10.98 19.50
C ALA A 76 13.97 -9.83 20.29
N SER A 77 13.87 -8.59 19.81
CA SER A 77 14.47 -7.42 20.46
C SER A 77 13.56 -6.77 21.51
N THR A 78 12.24 -6.80 21.32
CA THR A 78 11.27 -6.11 22.18
C THR A 78 10.43 -7.05 23.06
N GLY A 79 10.40 -8.33 22.74
CA GLY A 79 9.32 -9.23 23.17
C GLY A 79 8.03 -9.01 22.35
N ALA A 80 7.05 -9.86 22.58
CA ALA A 80 5.72 -9.70 22.02
C ALA A 80 5.04 -8.43 22.57
N PRO A 81 4.23 -7.72 21.78
CA PRO A 81 3.46 -6.59 22.29
C PRO A 81 2.39 -7.07 23.27
N LYS A 82 2.04 -6.23 24.26
CA LYS A 82 1.05 -6.59 25.30
C LYS A 82 -0.35 -6.76 24.71
N HIS A 83 -0.72 -5.92 23.73
CA HIS A 83 -2.05 -5.96 23.14
C HIS A 83 -2.05 -6.49 21.71
N ARG A 84 -1.21 -5.91 20.79
CA ARG A 84 -1.34 -6.26 19.39
C ARG A 84 -0.11 -5.94 18.54
N PHE A 85 0.19 -6.86 17.63
CA PHE A 85 1.10 -6.61 16.53
C PHE A 85 0.29 -6.22 15.29
N LEU A 86 0.35 -4.95 14.90
CA LEU A 86 -0.30 -4.45 13.69
C LEU A 86 0.64 -4.61 12.49
N TYR A 87 0.19 -5.28 11.45
CA TYR A 87 1.04 -5.61 10.32
C TYR A 87 0.46 -5.13 8.98
N VAL A 88 1.27 -4.43 8.19
CA VAL A 88 0.93 -4.10 6.80
C VAL A 88 1.43 -5.21 5.89
N SER A 89 0.55 -6.14 5.57
CA SER A 89 0.75 -7.21 4.61
C SER A 89 0.53 -6.71 3.16
N SER A 90 -0.05 -7.52 2.30
CA SER A 90 -0.35 -7.16 0.91
C SER A 90 -1.36 -8.13 0.31
N ALA A 91 -2.35 -7.65 -0.43
CA ALA A 91 -3.16 -8.50 -1.30
C ALA A 91 -2.34 -9.14 -2.44
N GLY A 92 -1.13 -8.63 -2.69
CA GLY A 92 -0.20 -9.21 -3.64
C GLY A 92 0.25 -10.64 -3.34
N ILE A 93 -0.11 -11.20 -2.18
CA ILE A 93 0.15 -12.60 -1.80
C ILE A 93 -0.86 -13.58 -2.40
N TYR A 94 -2.03 -13.10 -2.87
CA TYR A 94 -3.04 -13.99 -3.44
C TYR A 94 -2.59 -14.61 -4.76
N SER A 95 -2.94 -15.87 -4.94
CA SER A 95 -2.79 -16.60 -6.21
C SER A 95 -3.64 -15.96 -7.32
N ALA A 96 -3.30 -16.28 -8.56
CA ALA A 96 -4.21 -16.03 -9.68
C ALA A 96 -5.56 -16.75 -9.42
N SER A 97 -6.64 -16.15 -9.89
CA SER A 97 -8.00 -16.62 -9.65
C SER A 97 -8.88 -16.42 -10.88
N GLU A 98 -9.85 -17.29 -11.06
CA GLU A 98 -10.95 -17.13 -11.99
C GLU A 98 -12.24 -16.64 -11.27
N SER A 99 -12.17 -16.44 -9.96
CA SER A 99 -13.28 -15.96 -9.12
C SER A 99 -12.93 -14.67 -8.40
N TRP A 100 -13.79 -13.69 -8.51
CA TRP A 100 -13.60 -12.34 -7.99
C TRP A 100 -14.84 -11.84 -7.24
N PRO A 101 -14.71 -10.92 -6.27
CA PRO A 101 -13.46 -10.36 -5.72
C PRO A 101 -12.70 -11.37 -4.85
N LEU A 102 -11.38 -11.16 -4.68
CA LEU A 102 -10.56 -11.94 -3.75
C LEU A 102 -10.91 -11.56 -2.30
N ASN A 103 -11.09 -12.54 -1.45
CA ASN A 103 -11.31 -12.34 -0.02
C ASN A 103 -10.16 -12.90 0.83
N GLU A 104 -10.21 -12.74 2.14
CA GLU A 104 -9.11 -13.14 3.03
C GLU A 104 -8.93 -14.66 3.15
N GLN A 105 -9.85 -15.45 2.60
CA GLN A 105 -9.76 -16.92 2.51
C GLN A 105 -9.24 -17.39 1.14
N SER A 106 -9.10 -16.47 0.16
CA SER A 106 -8.57 -16.80 -1.16
C SER A 106 -7.18 -17.41 -1.07
N ALA A 107 -6.85 -18.31 -2.00
CA ALA A 107 -5.59 -19.02 -2.03
C ALA A 107 -4.39 -18.06 -2.06
N ILE A 108 -3.32 -18.46 -1.37
CA ILE A 108 -2.07 -17.72 -1.28
C ILE A 108 -1.05 -18.34 -2.23
N ASP A 109 -0.38 -17.51 -3.01
CA ASP A 109 0.72 -17.91 -3.88
C ASP A 109 2.02 -18.00 -3.06
N PRO A 110 2.58 -19.21 -2.87
CA PRO A 110 3.81 -19.40 -2.12
C PRO A 110 5.02 -18.77 -2.81
N ASP A 111 4.97 -18.59 -4.13
CA ASP A 111 6.04 -18.04 -4.95
C ASP A 111 5.88 -16.54 -5.20
N SER A 112 4.86 -15.92 -4.60
CA SER A 112 4.68 -14.48 -4.69
C SER A 112 5.91 -13.74 -4.17
N ARG A 113 6.30 -12.66 -4.87
CA ARG A 113 7.30 -11.72 -4.34
C ARG A 113 6.96 -11.16 -2.94
N HIS A 114 5.73 -11.36 -2.48
CA HIS A 114 5.22 -10.97 -1.18
C HIS A 114 5.06 -12.16 -0.21
N ALA A 115 5.51 -13.35 -0.56
CA ALA A 115 5.36 -14.58 0.25
C ALA A 115 5.84 -14.40 1.70
N GLY A 116 6.93 -13.66 1.92
CA GLY A 116 7.41 -13.35 3.27
C GLY A 116 6.38 -12.63 4.15
N LYS A 117 5.41 -11.92 3.56
CA LYS A 117 4.31 -11.29 4.31
C LYS A 117 3.30 -12.34 4.78
N ALA A 118 2.91 -13.29 3.91
CA ALA A 118 2.05 -14.40 4.29
C ALA A 118 2.70 -15.31 5.35
N GLN A 119 4.00 -15.56 5.21
CA GLN A 119 4.79 -16.29 6.22
C GLN A 119 4.78 -15.57 7.58
N THR A 120 4.88 -14.24 7.58
CA THR A 120 4.79 -13.44 8.82
C THR A 120 3.41 -13.58 9.48
N GLU A 121 2.31 -13.49 8.74
CA GLU A 121 0.95 -13.69 9.27
C GLU A 121 0.79 -15.10 9.88
N SER A 122 1.28 -16.13 9.19
CA SER A 122 1.24 -17.52 9.67
C SER A 122 2.08 -17.71 10.93
N TRP A 123 3.28 -17.13 10.96
CA TRP A 123 4.19 -17.21 12.11
C TRP A 123 3.61 -16.50 13.34
N LEU A 124 3.05 -15.28 13.19
CA LEU A 124 2.41 -14.57 14.31
C LEU A 124 1.31 -15.42 14.95
N ARG A 125 0.49 -16.09 14.14
CA ARG A 125 -0.57 -16.98 14.60
C ARG A 125 -0.01 -18.21 15.32
N GLN A 126 1.03 -18.86 14.76
CA GLN A 126 1.67 -20.04 15.35
C GLN A 126 2.34 -19.73 16.69
N GLN A 127 2.89 -18.54 16.84
CA GLN A 127 3.52 -18.09 18.09
C GLN A 127 2.51 -17.60 19.14
N GLY A 128 1.22 -17.58 18.84
CA GLY A 128 0.20 -17.03 19.73
C GLY A 128 0.33 -15.52 19.98
N ILE A 129 1.04 -14.80 19.13
CA ILE A 129 1.19 -13.34 19.24
C ILE A 129 -0.11 -12.70 18.77
N PRO A 130 -0.80 -11.90 19.60
CA PRO A 130 -2.02 -11.23 19.17
C PRO A 130 -1.69 -10.23 18.04
N PHE A 131 -2.36 -10.37 16.89
CA PHE A 131 -2.06 -9.53 15.73
C PHE A 131 -3.32 -9.09 14.98
N THR A 132 -3.17 -8.01 14.20
CA THR A 132 -4.10 -7.65 13.13
C THR A 132 -3.27 -7.35 11.88
N SER A 133 -3.63 -7.96 10.75
CA SER A 133 -2.94 -7.78 9.50
C SER A 133 -3.84 -7.12 8.46
N PHE A 134 -3.27 -6.21 7.67
CA PHE A 134 -3.96 -5.55 6.57
C PHE A 134 -3.33 -5.96 5.25
N ARG A 135 -4.16 -6.40 4.29
CA ARG A 135 -3.78 -6.76 2.92
C ARG A 135 -4.29 -5.71 1.94
N PRO A 136 -3.62 -4.55 1.84
CA PRO A 136 -3.98 -3.57 0.82
C PRO A 136 -3.65 -4.09 -0.58
N THR A 137 -4.40 -3.59 -1.58
CA THR A 137 -4.07 -3.73 -3.00
C THR A 137 -2.96 -2.73 -3.35
N TYR A 138 -3.17 -1.84 -4.32
CA TYR A 138 -2.26 -0.74 -4.59
C TYR A 138 -2.59 0.45 -3.70
N ILE A 139 -1.64 0.84 -2.85
CA ILE A 139 -1.81 2.04 -2.01
C ILE A 139 -1.38 3.25 -2.82
N TYR A 140 -2.24 4.27 -2.88
CA TYR A 140 -1.97 5.55 -3.54
C TYR A 140 -2.32 6.73 -2.61
N GLY A 141 -2.00 7.93 -3.04
CA GLY A 141 -2.27 9.15 -2.27
C GLY A 141 -1.00 9.96 -1.97
N PRO A 142 -1.13 11.11 -1.32
CA PRO A 142 -0.03 12.03 -1.07
C PRO A 142 1.17 11.37 -0.37
N GLY A 143 2.36 11.58 -0.93
CA GLY A 143 3.60 11.02 -0.41
C GLY A 143 3.92 9.61 -0.91
N ASN A 144 3.18 9.10 -1.89
CA ASN A 144 3.50 7.82 -2.53
C ASN A 144 4.87 7.90 -3.21
N TYR A 145 5.72 6.93 -2.90
CA TYR A 145 7.04 6.78 -3.53
C TYR A 145 7.09 5.68 -4.59
N ASN A 146 5.98 4.95 -4.78
CA ASN A 146 5.77 4.07 -5.92
C ASN A 146 5.05 4.89 -7.01
N PRO A 147 5.55 4.94 -8.24
CA PRO A 147 4.99 5.82 -9.25
C PRO A 147 3.72 5.23 -9.90
N ILE A 148 2.67 4.94 -9.12
CA ILE A 148 1.42 4.37 -9.65
C ILE A 148 0.59 5.48 -10.28
N GLU A 149 -0.03 6.34 -9.46
CA GLU A 149 -0.85 7.45 -9.95
C GLU A 149 -0.03 8.49 -10.71
N ARG A 150 1.19 8.75 -10.27
CA ARG A 150 2.13 9.65 -10.93
C ARG A 150 2.48 9.19 -12.36
N TRP A 151 2.55 7.89 -12.60
CA TRP A 151 2.81 7.34 -13.93
C TRP A 151 1.75 7.78 -14.95
N PHE A 152 0.48 7.86 -14.52
CA PHE A 152 -0.63 8.39 -15.33
C PHE A 152 -0.57 9.92 -15.42
N PHE A 153 -0.39 10.62 -14.30
CA PHE A 153 -0.32 12.08 -14.25
C PHE A 153 0.80 12.62 -15.15
N ASP A 154 2.00 12.02 -15.11
CA ASP A 154 3.14 12.44 -15.92
C ASP A 154 2.80 12.41 -17.42
N ARG A 155 2.09 11.39 -17.89
CA ARG A 155 1.68 11.30 -19.30
C ARG A 155 0.59 12.29 -19.65
N ILE A 156 -0.42 12.41 -18.83
CA ILE A 156 -1.56 13.31 -19.03
C ILE A 156 -1.10 14.77 -19.08
N VAL A 157 -0.25 15.19 -18.14
CA VAL A 157 0.21 16.58 -18.03
C VAL A 157 1.18 16.96 -19.17
N ASN A 158 1.91 15.98 -19.70
CA ASN A 158 2.86 16.21 -20.81
C ASN A 158 2.27 15.86 -22.20
N ASP A 159 0.95 15.71 -22.30
CA ASP A 159 0.24 15.38 -23.55
C ASP A 159 0.82 14.16 -24.27
N ARG A 160 1.24 13.15 -23.50
CA ARG A 160 1.77 11.91 -24.04
C ARG A 160 0.70 10.83 -24.11
N PRO A 161 0.76 9.96 -25.13
CA PRO A 161 -0.12 8.79 -25.19
C PRO A 161 0.04 7.92 -23.94
N ILE A 162 -1.08 7.41 -23.41
CA ILE A 162 -1.07 6.47 -22.30
C ILE A 162 -1.10 5.04 -22.85
N PRO A 163 -0.07 4.21 -22.56
CA PRO A 163 -0.12 2.80 -22.89
C PRO A 163 -1.28 2.08 -22.16
N LEU A 164 -2.13 1.39 -22.92
CA LEU A 164 -3.29 0.66 -22.42
C LEU A 164 -3.16 -0.82 -22.75
N PRO A 165 -3.11 -1.72 -21.75
CA PRO A 165 -3.06 -3.17 -22.01
C PRO A 165 -4.36 -3.66 -22.69
N SER A 166 -4.23 -4.35 -23.81
CA SER A 166 -5.35 -4.90 -24.57
C SER A 166 -6.43 -3.84 -24.86
N ASP A 167 -7.67 -4.10 -24.51
CA ASP A 167 -8.80 -3.17 -24.64
C ASP A 167 -9.02 -2.30 -23.39
N GLY A 168 -8.22 -2.50 -22.32
CA GLY A 168 -8.31 -1.78 -21.07
C GLY A 168 -9.47 -2.21 -20.16
N SER A 169 -10.11 -3.34 -20.41
CA SER A 169 -11.21 -3.89 -19.59
C SER A 169 -10.75 -4.57 -18.31
N THR A 170 -9.44 -4.81 -18.17
CA THR A 170 -8.86 -5.40 -16.95
C THR A 170 -9.20 -4.53 -15.72
N ILE A 171 -9.75 -5.16 -14.70
CA ILE A 171 -10.15 -4.52 -13.45
C ILE A 171 -8.97 -4.50 -12.47
N THR A 172 -8.70 -3.33 -11.93
CA THR A 172 -7.75 -3.09 -10.83
C THR A 172 -8.46 -2.40 -9.66
N GLN A 173 -7.79 -2.30 -8.52
CA GLN A 173 -8.31 -1.62 -7.33
C GLN A 173 -7.17 -0.94 -6.59
N LEU A 174 -7.39 0.31 -6.22
CA LEU A 174 -6.43 1.10 -5.46
C LEU A 174 -7.07 1.53 -4.14
N GLY A 175 -6.30 1.58 -3.06
CA GLY A 175 -6.76 2.06 -1.75
C GLY A 175 -6.03 3.33 -1.35
N HIS A 176 -6.78 4.34 -0.88
CA HIS A 176 -6.17 5.59 -0.46
C HIS A 176 -5.38 5.42 0.84
N VAL A 177 -4.23 6.08 0.93
CA VAL A 177 -3.31 5.96 2.07
C VAL A 177 -3.92 6.38 3.40
N VAL A 178 -4.82 7.37 3.39
CA VAL A 178 -5.53 7.85 4.58
C VAL A 178 -6.54 6.81 5.08
N ASP A 179 -7.25 6.17 4.15
CA ASP A 179 -8.24 5.13 4.48
C ASP A 179 -7.58 3.90 5.11
N LEU A 180 -6.42 3.49 4.59
CA LEU A 180 -5.63 2.41 5.21
C LEU A 180 -5.19 2.79 6.63
N ALA A 181 -4.69 4.02 6.82
CA ALA A 181 -4.28 4.51 8.13
C ALA A 181 -5.46 4.55 9.13
N GLU A 182 -6.64 4.91 8.64
CA GLU A 182 -7.86 4.87 9.45
C GLU A 182 -8.26 3.46 9.85
N ALA A 183 -8.31 2.52 8.91
CA ALA A 183 -8.62 1.12 9.20
C ALA A 183 -7.65 0.53 10.24
N MET A 184 -6.36 0.83 10.09
CA MET A 184 -5.33 0.40 11.05
C MET A 184 -5.56 0.98 12.44
N SER A 185 -5.84 2.28 12.54
CA SER A 185 -6.11 2.94 13.83
C SER A 185 -7.37 2.39 14.50
N ARG A 186 -8.49 2.27 13.76
CA ARG A 186 -9.75 1.72 14.27
C ARG A 186 -9.60 0.29 14.81
N SER A 187 -8.77 -0.52 14.16
CA SER A 187 -8.56 -1.91 14.60
C SER A 187 -7.95 -2.01 16.00
N LEU A 188 -7.31 -0.97 16.52
CA LEU A 188 -6.77 -0.94 17.89
C LEU A 188 -7.87 -0.82 18.96
N GLU A 189 -9.01 -0.24 18.60
CA GLU A 189 -10.16 -0.04 19.49
C GLU A 189 -11.13 -1.23 19.45
N VAL A 190 -10.96 -2.14 18.47
CA VAL A 190 -11.86 -3.29 18.26
C VAL A 190 -11.21 -4.58 18.72
N GLU A 191 -11.69 -5.14 19.85
CA GLU A 191 -11.13 -6.39 20.38
C GLU A 191 -11.30 -7.56 19.40
N ALA A 192 -12.42 -7.63 18.69
CA ALA A 192 -12.71 -8.65 17.68
C ALA A 192 -11.72 -8.61 16.48
N ALA A 193 -10.93 -7.55 16.32
CA ALA A 193 -9.86 -7.47 15.33
C ALA A 193 -8.60 -8.26 15.71
N THR A 194 -8.52 -8.80 16.92
CA THR A 194 -7.42 -9.65 17.37
C THR A 194 -7.40 -10.96 16.57
N ASN A 195 -6.22 -11.31 16.05
CA ASN A 195 -5.97 -12.48 15.20
C ASN A 195 -6.77 -12.46 13.88
N ARG A 196 -7.09 -11.24 13.40
CA ARG A 196 -7.78 -11.03 12.13
C ARG A 196 -6.87 -10.51 11.04
N ILE A 197 -7.29 -10.82 9.83
CA ILE A 197 -6.70 -10.33 8.59
C ILE A 197 -7.82 -9.60 7.84
N TYR A 198 -7.51 -8.43 7.29
CA TYR A 198 -8.44 -7.60 6.54
C TYR A 198 -7.86 -7.21 5.20
N ASN A 199 -8.62 -7.43 4.13
CA ASN A 199 -8.38 -6.70 2.90
C ASN A 199 -8.75 -5.23 3.14
N CYS A 200 -7.94 -4.31 2.60
CA CYS A 200 -8.16 -2.88 2.79
C CYS A 200 -7.81 -2.14 1.51
N SER A 201 -8.84 -1.63 0.84
CA SER A 201 -8.74 -0.94 -0.46
C SER A 201 -9.95 -0.02 -0.66
N SER A 202 -10.11 0.58 -1.84
CA SER A 202 -11.39 1.22 -2.21
C SER A 202 -12.52 0.20 -2.27
N LYS A 203 -13.75 0.70 -2.21
CA LYS A 203 -14.94 -0.18 -2.24
C LYS A 203 -15.12 -0.88 -3.58
N LEU A 204 -14.80 -0.21 -4.67
CA LEU A 204 -15.01 -0.70 -6.03
C LEU A 204 -13.69 -0.95 -6.76
N GLY A 205 -13.66 -2.00 -7.58
CA GLY A 205 -12.67 -2.14 -8.63
C GLY A 205 -13.00 -1.23 -9.81
N ILE A 206 -11.99 -0.88 -10.59
CA ILE A 206 -12.11 -0.03 -11.78
C ILE A 206 -11.35 -0.64 -12.94
N THR A 207 -11.85 -0.48 -14.17
CA THR A 207 -11.11 -0.86 -15.38
C THR A 207 -9.92 0.08 -15.62
N PHE A 208 -8.94 -0.36 -16.38
CA PHE A 208 -7.83 0.55 -16.75
C PHE A 208 -8.33 1.78 -17.53
N ARG A 209 -9.35 1.63 -18.39
CA ARG A 209 -9.99 2.80 -19.03
C ARG A 209 -10.60 3.76 -18.02
N GLY A 210 -11.32 3.23 -17.04
CA GLY A 210 -11.89 4.04 -15.96
C GLY A 210 -10.83 4.74 -15.11
N LEU A 211 -9.70 4.05 -14.82
CA LEU A 211 -8.59 4.65 -14.09
C LEU A 211 -7.95 5.81 -14.88
N ILE A 212 -7.75 5.65 -16.18
CA ILE A 212 -7.23 6.72 -17.06
C ILE A 212 -8.20 7.91 -17.06
N ALA A 213 -9.50 7.65 -17.19
CA ALA A 213 -10.51 8.71 -17.17
C ALA A 213 -10.53 9.48 -15.84
N ALA A 214 -10.45 8.77 -14.70
CA ALA A 214 -10.38 9.38 -13.38
C ALA A 214 -9.07 10.20 -13.20
N ALA A 215 -7.94 9.68 -13.69
CA ALA A 215 -6.67 10.40 -13.66
C ALA A 215 -6.69 11.67 -14.54
N ALA A 216 -7.35 11.63 -15.72
CA ALA A 216 -7.53 12.80 -16.57
C ALA A 216 -8.32 13.89 -15.86
N LYS A 217 -9.46 13.55 -15.25
CA LYS A 217 -10.25 14.49 -14.44
C LYS A 217 -9.44 15.10 -13.30
N ALA A 218 -8.66 14.31 -12.58
CA ALA A 218 -7.78 14.79 -11.51
C ALA A 218 -6.75 15.82 -12.02
N CYS A 219 -6.27 15.66 -13.25
CA CYS A 219 -5.37 16.61 -13.92
C CYS A 219 -6.11 17.80 -14.57
N GLY A 220 -7.42 17.92 -14.43
CA GLY A 220 -8.24 18.99 -15.05
C GLY A 220 -8.39 18.82 -16.57
N LYS A 221 -8.27 17.61 -17.09
CA LYS A 221 -8.46 17.32 -18.52
C LYS A 221 -9.72 16.49 -18.76
N GLU A 222 -10.36 16.75 -19.90
CA GLU A 222 -11.46 15.89 -20.35
C GLU A 222 -10.92 14.50 -20.71
N PRO A 223 -11.57 13.40 -20.23
CA PRO A 223 -11.10 12.04 -20.48
C PRO A 223 -10.91 11.70 -21.97
N ASN A 224 -11.81 12.20 -22.83
CA ASN A 224 -11.75 11.98 -24.27
C ASN A 224 -10.63 12.76 -24.98
N ALA A 225 -10.03 13.73 -24.32
CA ALA A 225 -8.90 14.49 -24.85
C ALA A 225 -7.56 13.79 -24.59
N VAL A 226 -7.54 12.74 -23.78
CA VAL A 226 -6.32 11.99 -23.46
C VAL A 226 -6.10 10.92 -24.52
N GLU A 227 -4.95 11.00 -25.21
CA GLU A 227 -4.57 9.96 -26.17
C GLU A 227 -4.24 8.66 -25.45
N VAL A 228 -4.81 7.55 -25.93
CA VAL A 228 -4.59 6.20 -25.39
C VAL A 228 -4.15 5.29 -26.53
N ARG A 229 -3.05 4.56 -26.34
CA ARG A 229 -2.55 3.57 -27.33
C ARG A 229 -2.53 2.18 -26.71
N SER A 230 -3.30 1.27 -27.32
CA SER A 230 -3.33 -0.13 -26.89
C SER A 230 -2.04 -0.87 -27.23
N PHE A 231 -1.67 -1.82 -26.39
CA PHE A 231 -0.59 -2.77 -26.64
C PHE A 231 -1.01 -4.19 -26.24
N ASP A 232 -0.40 -5.18 -26.91
CA ASP A 232 -0.58 -6.59 -26.54
C ASP A 232 0.36 -6.97 -25.40
N PRO A 233 -0.17 -7.33 -24.20
CA PRO A 233 0.67 -7.73 -23.07
C PRO A 233 1.25 -9.15 -23.21
N SER A 234 0.75 -10.00 -24.13
CA SER A 234 1.12 -11.42 -24.23
C SER A 234 2.56 -11.62 -24.71
N GLY A 235 3.05 -10.70 -25.53
CA GLY A 235 4.39 -10.77 -26.13
C GLY A 235 5.49 -10.01 -25.36
N LEU A 236 5.16 -9.39 -24.23
CA LEU A 236 6.13 -8.56 -23.51
C LEU A 236 7.19 -9.39 -22.77
N ASP A 237 8.45 -9.05 -22.98
CA ASP A 237 9.52 -9.56 -22.15
C ASP A 237 9.41 -9.04 -20.69
N PRO A 238 10.10 -9.67 -19.71
CA PRO A 238 9.99 -9.28 -18.28
C PRO A 238 10.42 -7.85 -17.98
N LYS A 239 11.26 -7.22 -18.80
CA LYS A 239 11.70 -5.83 -18.63
C LYS A 239 10.63 -4.88 -19.14
N ALA A 240 10.13 -5.09 -20.37
CA ALA A 240 9.04 -4.32 -20.95
C ALA A 240 7.77 -4.40 -20.08
N ARG A 241 7.47 -5.59 -19.53
CA ARG A 241 6.35 -5.80 -18.60
C ARG A 241 6.38 -4.88 -17.39
N LYS A 242 7.57 -4.52 -16.88
CA LYS A 242 7.74 -3.62 -15.73
C LYS A 242 7.50 -2.14 -16.05
N ALA A 243 7.42 -1.77 -17.31
CA ALA A 243 7.14 -0.41 -17.75
C ALA A 243 5.69 0.00 -17.46
N PHE A 244 4.75 -0.96 -17.38
CA PHE A 244 3.38 -0.72 -16.93
C PHE A 244 3.29 -0.93 -15.41
N PRO A 245 2.72 0.04 -14.63
CA PRO A 245 2.85 0.04 -13.17
C PRO A 245 1.94 -0.96 -12.44
N LEU A 246 0.94 -1.53 -13.13
CA LEU A 246 -0.08 -2.39 -12.56
C LEU A 246 0.01 -3.82 -13.08
N ARG A 247 -0.67 -4.76 -12.43
CA ARG A 247 -0.83 -6.14 -12.93
C ARG A 247 -1.69 -6.12 -14.18
N LEU A 248 -1.36 -6.96 -15.16
CA LEU A 248 -2.08 -7.10 -16.42
C LEU A 248 -3.28 -8.08 -16.34
N SER A 249 -3.51 -8.68 -15.19
CA SER A 249 -4.68 -9.50 -14.87
C SER A 249 -5.60 -8.78 -13.90
N HIS A 250 -6.84 -9.21 -13.81
CA HIS A 250 -7.77 -8.69 -12.80
C HIS A 250 -7.15 -8.78 -11.41
N PHE A 251 -7.30 -7.71 -10.63
CA PHE A 251 -6.77 -7.64 -9.28
C PHE A 251 -7.60 -6.70 -8.42
N PHE A 252 -8.56 -7.26 -7.70
CA PHE A 252 -9.40 -6.54 -6.73
C PHE A 252 -9.90 -7.47 -5.63
N THR A 253 -10.21 -6.90 -4.48
CA THR A 253 -10.50 -7.61 -3.24
C THR A 253 -11.84 -7.19 -2.66
N ASP A 254 -12.46 -8.09 -1.92
CA ASP A 254 -13.62 -7.80 -1.06
C ASP A 254 -13.13 -7.21 0.26
N ILE A 255 -13.72 -6.09 0.67
CA ILE A 255 -13.43 -5.40 1.93
C ILE A 255 -14.55 -5.53 2.97
N THR A 256 -15.59 -6.30 2.68
CA THR A 256 -16.79 -6.45 3.52
C THR A 256 -16.46 -6.83 4.96
N ARG A 257 -15.41 -7.64 5.17
CA ARG A 257 -14.96 -7.99 6.52
C ARG A 257 -14.50 -6.76 7.30
N ALA A 258 -13.67 -5.91 6.69
CA ALA A 258 -13.19 -4.68 7.32
C ALA A 258 -14.35 -3.71 7.57
N GLU A 259 -15.28 -3.54 6.61
CA GLU A 259 -16.47 -2.71 6.77
C GLU A 259 -17.29 -3.16 7.99
N ARG A 260 -17.58 -4.44 8.09
CA ARG A 260 -18.44 -4.99 9.15
C ARG A 260 -17.76 -5.01 10.52
N GLU A 261 -16.53 -5.54 10.59
CA GLU A 261 -15.87 -5.83 11.89
C GLU A 261 -15.20 -4.59 12.47
N LEU A 262 -14.72 -3.65 11.65
CA LEU A 262 -14.09 -2.40 12.09
C LEU A 262 -15.02 -1.19 12.06
N ALA A 263 -16.29 -1.35 11.62
CA ALA A 263 -17.18 -0.24 11.30
C ALA A 263 -16.49 0.83 10.44
N TRP A 264 -15.67 0.39 9.48
CA TRP A 264 -14.84 1.22 8.63
C TRP A 264 -15.35 1.17 7.19
N GLN A 265 -15.30 2.31 6.52
CA GLN A 265 -15.50 2.42 5.07
C GLN A 265 -14.47 3.38 4.50
N PRO A 266 -13.96 3.13 3.27
CA PRO A 266 -13.08 4.07 2.62
C PRO A 266 -13.80 5.40 2.40
N SER A 267 -13.15 6.49 2.77
CA SER A 267 -13.67 7.87 2.63
C SER A 267 -13.43 8.41 1.22
N PHE A 268 -12.44 7.87 0.52
CA PHE A 268 -12.08 8.25 -0.84
C PHE A 268 -12.61 7.23 -1.85
N ASP A 269 -13.39 7.71 -2.80
CA ASP A 269 -13.49 7.04 -4.09
C ASP A 269 -12.26 7.34 -4.94
N LEU A 270 -12.16 6.72 -6.12
CA LEU A 270 -10.97 6.87 -6.93
C LEU A 270 -10.84 8.29 -7.51
N GLU A 271 -11.92 8.96 -7.88
CA GLU A 271 -11.88 10.31 -8.44
C GLU A 271 -11.41 11.33 -7.40
N THR A 272 -12.00 11.33 -6.22
CA THR A 272 -11.63 12.23 -5.11
C THR A 272 -10.23 11.94 -4.59
N GLY A 273 -9.83 10.67 -4.50
CA GLY A 273 -8.50 10.30 -4.05
C GLY A 273 -7.39 10.62 -5.05
N LEU A 274 -7.63 10.49 -6.36
CA LEU A 274 -6.67 10.92 -7.38
C LEU A 274 -6.56 12.45 -7.42
N ALA A 275 -7.66 13.18 -7.22
CA ALA A 275 -7.64 14.64 -7.10
C ALA A 275 -6.81 15.06 -5.86
N ASP A 276 -7.01 14.40 -4.71
CA ASP A 276 -6.19 14.63 -3.51
C ASP A 276 -4.70 14.40 -3.77
N SER A 277 -4.36 13.29 -4.41
CA SER A 277 -2.99 12.95 -4.77
C SER A 277 -2.37 13.97 -5.74
N TYR A 278 -3.14 14.43 -6.72
CA TYR A 278 -2.70 15.42 -7.69
C TYR A 278 -2.45 16.79 -7.05
N ILE A 279 -3.43 17.29 -6.27
CA ILE A 279 -3.38 18.61 -5.67
C ILE A 279 -2.37 18.68 -4.51
N ASN A 280 -2.37 17.68 -3.61
CA ASN A 280 -1.60 17.72 -2.38
C ASN A 280 -0.22 17.05 -2.46
N ASP A 281 0.13 16.45 -3.60
CA ASP A 281 1.46 15.87 -3.80
C ASP A 281 2.06 16.20 -5.17
N TYR A 282 1.35 15.92 -6.26
CA TYR A 282 1.93 16.01 -7.61
C TYR A 282 2.34 17.42 -8.00
N ILE A 283 1.43 18.40 -7.87
CA ILE A 283 1.69 19.80 -8.26
C ILE A 283 2.51 20.58 -7.23
N VAL A 284 2.49 20.19 -5.95
CA VAL A 284 3.18 20.94 -4.87
C VAL A 284 4.62 20.46 -4.64
N LYS A 285 5.00 19.29 -5.14
CA LYS A 285 6.35 18.76 -5.01
C LYS A 285 7.02 18.69 -6.37
N PRO A 286 7.96 19.60 -6.67
CA PRO A 286 8.82 19.46 -7.84
C PRO A 286 9.47 18.09 -7.81
N THR A 287 9.20 17.29 -8.80
CA THR A 287 9.75 15.95 -8.90
C THR A 287 10.90 15.89 -9.88
N ALA A 288 11.66 14.80 -9.81
CA ALA A 288 12.57 14.42 -10.86
C ALA A 288 11.84 14.44 -12.22
N LYS A 289 12.56 14.73 -13.27
CA LYS A 289 12.04 14.71 -14.65
C LYS A 289 11.28 13.40 -14.90
N PRO A 290 10.06 13.44 -15.46
CA PRO A 290 9.30 12.24 -15.76
C PRO A 290 10.09 11.26 -16.62
N ASP A 291 9.96 9.96 -16.33
CA ASP A 291 10.59 8.90 -17.09
C ASP A 291 9.58 8.24 -18.03
N PHE A 292 9.77 8.43 -19.32
CA PHE A 292 8.96 7.84 -20.39
C PHE A 292 9.69 6.74 -21.14
N SER A 293 10.89 6.34 -20.71
CA SER A 293 11.72 5.34 -21.41
C SER A 293 11.02 4.00 -21.64
N GLY A 294 10.04 3.67 -20.80
CA GLY A 294 9.23 2.47 -20.94
C GLY A 294 8.19 2.51 -22.06
N ASP A 295 7.81 3.71 -22.55
CA ASP A 295 6.76 3.86 -23.56
C ASP A 295 7.18 3.27 -24.90
N LEU A 296 8.47 3.38 -25.26
CA LEU A 296 9.01 2.75 -26.46
C LEU A 296 8.77 1.23 -26.47
N ALA A 297 8.95 0.57 -25.33
CA ALA A 297 8.77 -0.88 -25.21
C ALA A 297 7.31 -1.31 -25.23
N LEU A 298 6.38 -0.44 -24.83
CA LEU A 298 4.94 -0.73 -24.77
C LEU A 298 4.21 -0.35 -26.05
N ILE A 299 4.45 0.84 -26.58
CA ILE A 299 3.67 1.44 -27.67
C ILE A 299 4.53 2.07 -28.78
N GLY A 300 5.85 1.86 -28.78
CA GLY A 300 6.74 2.29 -29.85
C GLY A 300 7.04 3.79 -29.91
N VAL A 301 6.85 4.57 -28.82
CA VAL A 301 7.05 6.04 -28.79
C VAL A 301 7.80 6.52 -27.57
#